data_315949c492cb786fafb7bad4e4f3db15
#
_entry.id   315949c492cb786fafb7bad4e4f3db15
#
_cell.length_a   1.000
_cell.length_b   1.000
_cell.length_c   1.000
_cell.angle_alpha   90.00
_cell.angle_beta   90.00
_cell.angle_gamma   90.00
#
_symmetry.space_group_name_H-M   'P 1'
#
loop_
_entity.id
_entity.type
_entity.pdbx_description
1 polymer ?
#
loop_
_entity_poly.entity_id
_entity_poly.type
_entity_poly.pdbx_seq_one_letter_code
_entity_poly.pdbx_strand_id
1 'polypeptide(L)'
;MNMEIVELQAEPALVYKAHTTNAKSDKVIAAGIGMVSDYLTQLGVQPTGAPYVAYLNCAKDWSKFDIEVGFPIAEPVAETDGLFMSKTHAGKAVVAMHTGSHRSLNTTYGKMFAFMEEHSLAFTGTFYDCYLTDPAITPTKQMQTKVIIPV
;
A
#
# COMPACT_ATOMS: atom_id res chain seq x y z
N MET A 1 9.04 15.41 -9.80
CA MET A 1 8.20 14.62 -8.87
C MET A 1 7.84 15.50 -7.69
N ASN A 2 6.56 15.65 -7.44
CA ASN A 2 6.08 16.45 -6.33
C ASN A 2 5.87 15.56 -5.11
N MET A 3 6.46 15.96 -4.00
CA MET A 3 6.25 15.31 -2.72
C MET A 3 5.56 16.29 -1.79
N GLU A 4 4.55 15.80 -1.07
CA GLU A 4 3.76 16.62 -0.17
C GLU A 4 3.71 16.01 1.21
N ILE A 5 3.70 16.85 2.23
CA ILE A 5 3.39 16.44 3.59
C ILE A 5 1.91 16.71 3.79
N VAL A 6 1.16 15.66 4.09
CA VAL A 6 -0.30 15.74 4.22
C VAL A 6 -0.74 15.15 5.55
N GLU A 7 -1.93 15.54 5.99
CA GLU A 7 -2.62 14.94 7.13
C GLU A 7 -3.69 14.01 6.58
N LEU A 8 -3.62 12.72 6.95
CA LEU A 8 -4.54 11.70 6.47
C LEU A 8 -5.50 11.27 7.56
N GLN A 9 -6.70 10.86 7.15
CA GLN A 9 -7.70 10.29 8.02
C GLN A 9 -7.81 8.79 7.75
N ALA A 10 -7.91 7.99 8.81
CA ALA A 10 -8.07 6.55 8.68
C ALA A 10 -9.42 6.18 8.08
N GLU A 11 -9.42 5.20 7.20
CA GLU A 11 -10.61 4.58 6.63
C GLU A 11 -10.63 3.10 7.00
N PRO A 12 -11.81 2.50 7.20
CA PRO A 12 -11.88 1.05 7.35
C PRO A 12 -11.34 0.35 6.10
N ALA A 13 -10.73 -0.80 6.30
CA ALA A 13 -10.21 -1.60 5.20
C ALA A 13 -10.36 -3.08 5.50
N LEU A 14 -10.51 -3.90 4.46
CA LEU A 14 -10.44 -5.34 4.57
C LEU A 14 -9.14 -5.80 3.92
N VAL A 15 -8.34 -6.58 4.66
CA VAL A 15 -7.00 -6.94 4.24
C VAL A 15 -6.71 -8.42 4.43
N TYR A 16 -5.80 -8.92 3.59
CA TYR A 16 -5.08 -10.17 3.77
C TYR A 16 -3.74 -9.84 4.44
N LYS A 17 -3.38 -10.60 5.48
CA LYS A 17 -2.13 -10.39 6.22
C LYS A 17 -1.14 -11.50 5.88
N ALA A 18 0.10 -11.14 5.64
CA ALA A 18 1.15 -12.10 5.37
C ALA A 18 2.50 -11.61 5.89
N HIS A 19 3.39 -12.56 6.10
CA HIS A 19 4.79 -12.30 6.37
C HIS A 19 5.56 -12.77 5.14
N THR A 20 6.41 -11.93 4.58
CA THR A 20 7.06 -12.23 3.31
C THR A 20 8.46 -11.64 3.19
N THR A 21 9.13 -11.99 2.10
CA THR A 21 10.44 -11.48 1.74
C THR A 21 10.33 -10.66 0.46
N ASN A 22 11.34 -9.84 0.19
CA ASN A 22 11.39 -9.03 -1.02
C ASN A 22 11.23 -9.88 -2.29
N ALA A 23 11.83 -11.09 -2.31
CA ALA A 23 11.77 -11.97 -3.48
C ALA A 23 10.37 -12.53 -3.78
N LYS A 24 9.53 -12.68 -2.74
CA LYS A 24 8.21 -13.33 -2.84
C LYS A 24 7.04 -12.36 -2.77
N SER A 25 7.30 -11.10 -2.47
CA SER A 25 6.24 -10.14 -2.17
C SER A 25 5.25 -9.93 -3.32
N ASP A 26 5.71 -9.87 -4.57
CA ASP A 26 4.84 -9.63 -5.72
C ASP A 26 3.73 -10.66 -5.84
N LYS A 27 4.07 -11.94 -5.67
CA LYS A 27 3.09 -13.04 -5.73
C LYS A 27 2.11 -12.98 -4.57
N VAL A 28 2.61 -12.70 -3.38
CA VAL A 28 1.78 -12.64 -2.17
C VAL A 28 0.82 -11.45 -2.26
N ILE A 29 1.29 -10.31 -2.73
CA ILE A 29 0.46 -9.11 -2.90
C ILE A 29 -0.64 -9.38 -3.92
N ALA A 30 -0.31 -9.92 -5.08
CA ALA A 30 -1.30 -10.22 -6.13
C ALA A 30 -2.37 -11.20 -5.63
N ALA A 31 -1.96 -12.26 -4.94
CA ALA A 31 -2.87 -13.24 -4.36
C ALA A 31 -3.79 -12.59 -3.32
N GLY A 32 -3.26 -11.74 -2.46
CA GLY A 32 -4.02 -11.05 -1.42
C GLY A 32 -5.06 -10.10 -2.02
N ILE A 33 -4.71 -9.33 -3.04
CA ILE A 33 -5.66 -8.45 -3.73
C ILE A 33 -6.82 -9.27 -4.29
N GLY A 34 -6.52 -10.39 -4.95
CA GLY A 34 -7.55 -11.27 -5.52
C GLY A 34 -8.48 -11.84 -4.46
N MET A 35 -7.94 -12.31 -3.34
CA MET A 35 -8.73 -12.88 -2.24
C MET A 35 -9.69 -11.85 -1.65
N VAL A 36 -9.22 -10.64 -1.38
CA VAL A 36 -10.05 -9.58 -0.81
C VAL A 36 -11.11 -9.13 -1.82
N SER A 37 -10.73 -8.95 -3.08
CA SER A 37 -11.65 -8.56 -4.14
C SER A 37 -12.78 -9.58 -4.32
N ASP A 38 -12.46 -10.87 -4.35
CA ASP A 38 -13.44 -11.94 -4.49
C ASP A 38 -14.43 -11.95 -3.32
N TYR A 39 -13.93 -11.80 -2.11
CA TYR A 39 -14.79 -11.79 -0.91
C TYR A 39 -15.73 -10.58 -0.91
N LEU A 40 -15.20 -9.39 -1.22
CA LEU A 40 -16.03 -8.18 -1.31
C LEU A 40 -17.10 -8.31 -2.39
N THR A 41 -16.77 -8.94 -3.53
CA THR A 41 -17.73 -9.22 -4.60
C THR A 41 -18.84 -10.15 -4.11
N GLN A 42 -18.50 -11.20 -3.36
CA GLN A 42 -19.49 -12.11 -2.76
C GLN A 42 -20.44 -11.38 -1.81
N LEU A 43 -19.92 -10.41 -1.07
CA LEU A 43 -20.73 -9.62 -0.13
C LEU A 43 -21.51 -8.48 -0.80
N GLY A 44 -21.26 -8.22 -2.08
CA GLY A 44 -21.87 -7.08 -2.79
C GLY A 44 -21.33 -5.72 -2.31
N VAL A 45 -20.12 -5.68 -1.78
CA VAL A 45 -19.50 -4.48 -1.25
C VAL A 45 -18.52 -3.90 -2.27
N GLN A 46 -18.68 -2.61 -2.57
CA GLN A 46 -17.76 -1.89 -3.45
C GLN A 46 -16.66 -1.22 -2.61
N PRO A 47 -15.38 -1.38 -3.00
CA PRO A 47 -14.31 -0.60 -2.37
C PRO A 47 -14.51 0.89 -2.55
N THR A 48 -14.04 1.68 -1.60
CA THR A 48 -14.08 3.15 -1.67
C THR A 48 -12.85 3.74 -2.34
N GLY A 49 -11.86 2.93 -2.65
CA GLY A 49 -10.62 3.38 -3.30
C GLY A 49 -9.83 2.22 -3.88
N ALA A 50 -8.65 2.54 -4.38
CA ALA A 50 -7.76 1.59 -5.02
C ALA A 50 -7.22 0.54 -4.04
N PRO A 51 -6.83 -0.65 -4.51
CA PRO A 51 -6.14 -1.62 -3.67
C PRO A 51 -4.80 -1.05 -3.20
N TYR A 52 -4.38 -1.47 -2.01
CA TYR A 52 -3.11 -1.02 -1.46
C TYR A 52 -2.40 -2.15 -0.73
N VAL A 53 -1.11 -1.97 -0.54
CA VAL A 53 -0.31 -2.79 0.37
C VAL A 53 0.33 -1.90 1.42
N ALA A 54 0.22 -2.31 2.69
CA ALA A 54 0.95 -1.72 3.79
C ALA A 54 2.15 -2.61 4.08
N TYR A 55 3.35 -2.02 4.07
CA TYR A 55 4.59 -2.70 4.45
C TYR A 55 4.88 -2.32 5.89
N LEU A 56 4.94 -3.32 6.77
CA LEU A 56 5.04 -3.16 8.22
C LEU A 56 6.28 -3.86 8.75
N ASN A 57 6.86 -3.33 9.80
CA ASN A 57 7.98 -3.97 10.49
C ASN A 57 9.13 -4.31 9.55
N CYS A 58 9.45 -3.39 8.65
CA CYS A 58 10.48 -3.61 7.64
C CYS A 58 11.85 -3.79 8.31
N ALA A 59 12.56 -4.88 7.96
CA ALA A 59 13.93 -5.08 8.37
C ALA A 59 14.82 -3.99 7.76
N LYS A 60 15.93 -3.65 8.43
CA LYS A 60 16.83 -2.58 7.97
C LYS A 60 17.36 -2.82 6.56
N ASP A 61 17.56 -4.08 6.18
CA ASP A 61 18.06 -4.48 4.87
C ASP A 61 16.94 -4.79 3.87
N TRP A 62 15.66 -4.57 4.28
CA TRP A 62 14.47 -4.81 3.46
C TRP A 62 14.26 -6.27 3.05
N SER A 63 14.94 -7.21 3.73
CA SER A 63 14.85 -8.63 3.41
C SER A 63 13.55 -9.28 3.86
N LYS A 64 12.93 -8.74 4.93
CA LYS A 64 11.72 -9.29 5.54
C LYS A 64 10.79 -8.16 5.94
N PHE A 65 9.50 -8.39 5.78
CA PHE A 65 8.47 -7.47 6.26
C PHE A 65 7.13 -8.20 6.37
N ASP A 66 6.25 -7.61 7.17
CA ASP A 66 4.85 -7.99 7.21
C ASP A 66 4.08 -7.13 6.22
N ILE A 67 3.04 -7.68 5.63
CA ILE A 67 2.17 -6.92 4.74
C ILE A 67 0.70 -7.09 5.11
N GLU A 68 -0.05 -6.02 4.87
CA GLU A 68 -1.51 -6.03 4.83
C GLU A 68 -1.91 -5.56 3.44
N VAL A 69 -2.65 -6.39 2.73
CA VAL A 69 -3.02 -6.14 1.33
C VAL A 69 -4.52 -6.15 1.21
N GLY A 70 -5.10 -5.11 0.65
CA GLY A 70 -6.54 -5.10 0.47
C GLY A 70 -7.09 -3.81 -0.08
N PHE A 71 -8.32 -3.50 0.34
CA PHE A 71 -9.07 -2.36 -0.17
C PHE A 71 -9.67 -1.56 0.98
N PRO A 72 -9.69 -0.22 0.86
CA PRO A 72 -10.52 0.58 1.75
C PRO A 72 -12.00 0.34 1.44
N ILE A 73 -12.83 0.32 2.48
CA ILE A 73 -14.28 0.13 2.39
C ILE A 73 -14.99 1.14 3.26
N ALA A 74 -16.27 1.41 2.98
CA ALA A 74 -17.03 2.43 3.72
C ALA A 74 -17.37 1.99 5.14
N GLU A 75 -17.72 0.71 5.31
CA GLU A 75 -18.17 0.16 6.59
C GLU A 75 -17.55 -1.21 6.86
N PRO A 76 -17.36 -1.58 8.13
CA PRO A 76 -16.83 -2.90 8.47
C PRO A 76 -17.69 -4.04 7.92
N VAL A 77 -17.02 -5.13 7.59
CA VAL A 77 -17.66 -6.38 7.14
C VAL A 77 -17.20 -7.53 8.05
N ALA A 78 -17.88 -8.66 7.96
CA ALA A 78 -17.50 -9.85 8.72
C ALA A 78 -16.14 -10.36 8.26
N GLU A 79 -15.26 -10.67 9.21
CA GLU A 79 -13.99 -11.29 8.93
C GLU A 79 -14.18 -12.77 8.54
N THR A 80 -13.26 -13.31 7.76
CA THR A 80 -13.25 -14.71 7.37
C THR A 80 -11.79 -15.20 7.36
N ASP A 81 -11.58 -16.48 7.05
CA ASP A 81 -10.25 -17.07 7.08
C ASP A 81 -9.24 -16.28 6.24
N GLY A 82 -8.21 -15.77 6.91
CA GLY A 82 -7.13 -15.03 6.27
C GLY A 82 -7.46 -13.59 5.92
N LEU A 83 -8.72 -13.13 6.11
CA LEU A 83 -9.13 -11.76 5.81
C LEU A 83 -9.60 -11.07 7.08
N PHE A 84 -9.04 -9.89 7.34
CA PHE A 84 -9.22 -9.17 8.60
C PHE A 84 -9.60 -7.72 8.35
N MET A 85 -10.32 -7.14 9.30
CA MET A 85 -10.54 -5.70 9.30
C MET A 85 -9.28 -4.98 9.76
N SER A 86 -9.00 -3.87 9.07
CA SER A 86 -7.87 -2.99 9.36
C SER A 86 -8.28 -1.55 9.11
N LYS A 87 -7.32 -0.65 9.14
CA LYS A 87 -7.51 0.77 8.87
C LYS A 87 -6.35 1.29 8.04
N THR A 88 -6.63 2.26 7.18
CA THR A 88 -5.58 3.03 6.52
C THR A 88 -4.92 3.98 7.52
N HIS A 89 -3.81 4.59 7.13
CA HIS A 89 -3.04 5.46 8.03
C HIS A 89 -3.82 6.72 8.42
N ALA A 90 -3.76 7.08 9.71
CA ALA A 90 -4.20 8.37 10.22
C ALA A 90 -2.99 9.17 10.70
N GLY A 91 -2.90 10.44 10.31
CA GLY A 91 -1.84 11.34 10.73
C GLY A 91 -1.00 11.84 9.58
N LYS A 92 0.15 12.44 9.91
CA LYS A 92 1.04 13.00 8.90
C LYS A 92 1.71 11.92 8.07
N ALA A 93 1.88 12.21 6.80
CA ALA A 93 2.59 11.35 5.87
C ALA A 93 3.22 12.17 4.75
N VAL A 94 4.30 11.66 4.20
CA VAL A 94 4.85 12.14 2.92
C VAL A 94 4.18 11.33 1.81
N VAL A 95 3.64 12.02 0.82
CA VAL A 95 2.92 11.40 -0.29
C VAL A 95 3.58 11.79 -1.60
N ALA A 96 3.78 10.83 -2.48
CA ALA A 96 4.28 11.05 -3.84
C ALA A 96 3.54 10.17 -4.82
N MET A 97 3.41 10.64 -6.06
CA MET A 97 2.85 9.86 -7.16
C MET A 97 3.99 9.32 -8.01
N HIS A 98 4.08 8.00 -8.09
CA HIS A 98 5.01 7.32 -8.97
C HIS A 98 4.31 6.99 -10.29
N THR A 99 4.92 7.35 -11.41
CA THR A 99 4.45 6.99 -12.75
C THR A 99 5.49 6.09 -13.40
N GLY A 100 5.07 4.94 -13.89
CA GLY A 100 5.93 3.94 -14.50
C GLY A 100 5.80 2.57 -13.86
N SER A 101 6.73 1.67 -14.19
CA SER A 101 6.68 0.28 -13.71
C SER A 101 6.86 0.18 -12.19
N HIS A 102 6.35 -0.91 -11.61
CA HIS A 102 6.59 -1.21 -10.20
C HIS A 102 8.07 -1.44 -9.90
N ARG A 103 8.86 -1.87 -10.88
CA ARG A 103 10.31 -2.06 -10.72
C ARG A 103 11.03 -0.74 -10.44
N SER A 104 10.52 0.36 -10.98
CA SER A 104 11.12 1.69 -10.77
C SER A 104 10.68 2.37 -9.48
N LEU A 105 9.80 1.74 -8.69
CA LEU A 105 9.36 2.28 -7.39
C LEU A 105 10.53 2.54 -6.44
N ASN A 106 11.59 1.74 -6.49
CA ASN A 106 12.77 1.96 -5.66
C ASN A 106 13.37 3.35 -5.84
N THR A 107 13.34 3.89 -7.06
CA THR A 107 13.81 5.25 -7.34
C THR A 107 12.95 6.28 -6.62
N THR A 108 11.64 6.09 -6.63
CA THR A 108 10.70 6.98 -5.92
C THR A 108 10.89 6.90 -4.42
N TYR A 109 11.02 5.70 -3.86
CA TYR A 109 11.31 5.53 -2.42
C TYR A 109 12.58 6.28 -2.03
N GLY A 110 13.66 6.14 -2.79
CA GLY A 110 14.91 6.83 -2.52
C GLY A 110 14.76 8.35 -2.48
N LYS A 111 14.02 8.91 -3.41
CA LYS A 111 13.72 10.35 -3.44
C LYS A 111 12.88 10.79 -2.25
N MET A 112 11.91 9.97 -1.84
CA MET A 112 11.07 10.27 -0.68
C MET A 112 11.88 10.24 0.62
N PHE A 113 12.76 9.25 0.79
CA PHE A 113 13.63 9.19 1.97
C PHE A 113 14.60 10.36 2.02
N ALA A 114 15.14 10.79 0.88
CA ALA A 114 15.99 11.99 0.81
C ALA A 114 15.21 13.25 1.21
N PHE A 115 13.98 13.39 0.73
CA PHE A 115 13.09 14.48 1.12
C PHE A 115 12.82 14.47 2.62
N MET A 116 12.56 13.30 3.20
CA MET A 116 12.33 13.15 4.65
C MET A 116 13.55 13.56 5.44
N GLU A 117 14.74 13.18 5.00
CA GLU A 117 16.00 13.56 5.66
C GLU A 117 16.19 15.09 5.62
N GLU A 118 15.94 15.71 4.49
CA GLU A 118 16.03 17.18 4.36
C GLU A 118 15.06 17.91 5.30
N HIS A 119 13.90 17.31 5.58
CA HIS A 119 12.86 17.89 6.44
C HIS A 119 12.91 17.37 7.87
N SER A 120 13.95 16.64 8.24
CA SER A 120 14.12 16.06 9.58
C SER A 120 12.95 15.17 10.00
N LEU A 121 12.41 14.38 9.07
CA LEU A 121 11.32 13.45 9.28
C LEU A 121 11.88 12.03 9.45
N ALA A 122 11.42 11.31 10.47
CA ALA A 122 11.88 9.97 10.76
C ALA A 122 11.00 8.90 10.13
N PHE A 123 11.62 7.86 9.59
CA PHE A 123 10.89 6.68 9.09
C PHE A 123 10.41 5.82 10.26
N THR A 124 9.11 5.52 10.30
CA THR A 124 8.49 4.76 11.39
C THR A 124 8.53 3.24 11.20
N GLY A 125 9.03 2.76 10.06
CA GLY A 125 9.04 1.33 9.72
C GLY A 125 7.84 0.88 8.88
N THR A 126 6.99 1.80 8.48
CA THR A 126 5.76 1.52 7.72
C THR A 126 5.67 2.41 6.50
N PHE A 127 5.25 1.85 5.38
CA PHE A 127 4.88 2.64 4.20
C PHE A 127 3.80 1.90 3.39
N TYR A 128 3.14 2.63 2.51
CA TYR A 128 2.01 2.12 1.73
C TYR A 128 2.22 2.39 0.25
N ASP A 129 1.87 1.42 -0.59
CA ASP A 129 1.72 1.59 -2.03
C ASP A 129 0.26 1.40 -2.40
N CYS A 130 -0.35 2.43 -2.99
CA CYS A 130 -1.72 2.37 -3.51
C CYS A 130 -1.66 2.23 -5.03
N TYR A 131 -2.21 1.16 -5.56
CA TYR A 131 -2.15 0.85 -6.98
C TYR A 131 -3.33 1.49 -7.70
N LEU A 132 -3.10 2.67 -8.27
CA LEU A 132 -4.16 3.48 -8.89
C LEU A 132 -4.58 2.99 -10.27
N THR A 133 -3.73 2.20 -10.92
CA THR A 133 -4.01 1.65 -12.26
C THR A 133 -3.89 0.14 -12.22
N ASP A 134 -4.72 -0.53 -13.06
CA ASP A 134 -4.69 -1.98 -13.18
C ASP A 134 -3.51 -2.37 -14.09
N PRO A 135 -2.51 -3.11 -13.59
CA PRO A 135 -1.34 -3.50 -14.39
C PRO A 135 -1.70 -4.44 -15.55
N ALA A 136 -2.86 -5.14 -15.49
CA ALA A 136 -3.29 -6.04 -16.55
C ALA A 136 -3.72 -5.31 -17.82
N ILE A 137 -4.17 -4.06 -17.70
CA ILE A 137 -4.73 -3.28 -18.81
C ILE A 137 -4.06 -1.93 -19.05
N THR A 138 -3.11 -1.54 -18.20
CA THR A 138 -2.45 -0.24 -18.29
C THR A 138 -1.05 -0.39 -18.88
N PRO A 139 -0.70 0.37 -19.92
CA PRO A 139 0.67 0.39 -20.41
C PRO A 139 1.65 0.78 -19.32
N THR A 140 2.81 0.14 -19.26
CA THR A 140 3.81 0.33 -18.20
C THR A 140 4.15 1.81 -17.95
N LYS A 141 4.29 2.59 -19.00
CA LYS A 141 4.64 4.02 -18.90
C LYS A 141 3.53 4.88 -18.28
N GLN A 142 2.30 4.36 -18.26
CA GLN A 142 1.12 5.06 -17.74
C GLN A 142 0.68 4.53 -16.38
N MET A 143 1.34 3.50 -15.85
CA MET A 143 1.03 2.97 -14.52
C MET A 143 1.30 4.01 -13.46
N GLN A 144 0.40 4.10 -12.49
CA GLN A 144 0.51 5.05 -11.38
C GLN A 144 0.37 4.33 -10.04
N THR A 145 1.29 4.64 -9.14
CA THR A 145 1.28 4.16 -7.76
C THR A 145 1.43 5.37 -6.83
N LYS A 146 0.49 5.51 -5.91
CA LYS A 146 0.59 6.53 -4.87
C LYS A 146 1.36 5.93 -3.70
N VAL A 147 2.50 6.54 -3.36
CA VAL A 147 3.32 6.09 -2.24
C VAL A 147 3.05 6.99 -1.03
N ILE A 148 2.79 6.37 0.11
CA ILE A 148 2.51 7.08 1.37
C ILE A 148 3.49 6.58 2.42
N ILE A 149 4.28 7.51 2.97
CA ILE A 149 5.22 7.17 4.06
C ILE A 149 4.80 7.95 5.31
N PRO A 150 4.24 7.27 6.32
CA PRO A 150 3.92 7.90 7.62
C PRO A 150 5.15 8.51 8.28
N VAL A 151 4.96 9.67 8.90
CA VAL A 151 6.03 10.39 9.59
C VAL A 151 5.60 10.88 10.98
#